data_9c8972caac458392c0e90b9baab467cf
#
_entry.id   9c8972caac458392c0e90b9baab467cf
#
_cell.length_a   1.000
_cell.length_b   1.000
_cell.length_c   1.000
_cell.angle_alpha   90.00
_cell.angle_beta   90.00
_cell.angle_gamma   90.00
#
_symmetry.space_group_name_H-M   'P 1'
#
loop_
_entity.id
_entity.type
_entity.pdbx_description
1 polymer ?
#
loop_
_entity_poly.entity_id
_entity_poly.type
_entity_poly.pdbx_seq_one_letter_code
_entity_poly.pdbx_strand_id
1 'polypeptide(L)'
;RHGQRRAQRTQVLAEWPLDEQAADLDDALARIQRYTAEGKAISIGLLGNAADVLPELVKRARAGGLRPDLVTDQTSAHDLVNGYLPSGWSVQQWRAAQADDTQHAALRLAAARGCAVHVQAMLDFQAMGIPTVDYGNNIRQVALDAGVANAFDFPGFVPAYVRPLFCRGKGPFRWVALSGDPEDIRKTDAKMKELFPHNAGLHRVALLQCNARQPA
;
A
#
# COMPACT_ATOMS: atom_id res chain seq x y z
N ARG A 1 -11.26 -7.94 25.97
CA ARG A 1 -11.23 -7.80 24.51
C ARG A 1 -11.45 -6.37 24.00
N HIS A 2 -12.31 -5.56 24.66
CA HIS A 2 -12.57 -4.15 24.26
C HIS A 2 -11.38 -3.20 24.50
N GLY A 3 -10.63 -3.37 25.60
CA GLY A 3 -9.48 -2.52 25.92
C GLY A 3 -8.29 -2.69 24.98
N GLN A 4 -8.00 -3.90 24.52
CA GLN A 4 -6.92 -4.16 23.57
C GLN A 4 -7.20 -3.58 22.17
N ARG A 5 -8.47 -3.64 21.72
CA ARG A 5 -8.88 -3.00 20.45
C ARG A 5 -8.75 -1.48 20.50
N ARG A 6 -9.02 -0.86 21.67
CA ARG A 6 -8.91 0.59 21.84
C ARG A 6 -7.44 1.06 21.87
N ALA A 7 -6.55 0.30 22.50
CA ALA A 7 -5.10 0.58 22.50
C ALA A 7 -4.47 0.44 21.11
N GLN A 8 -4.84 -0.61 20.34
CA GLN A 8 -4.40 -0.79 18.95
C GLN A 8 -4.92 0.34 18.04
N ARG A 9 -6.17 0.78 18.22
CA ARG A 9 -6.74 1.93 17.51
C ARG A 9 -5.93 3.21 17.70
N THR A 10 -5.56 3.50 18.95
CA THR A 10 -4.79 4.71 19.28
C THR A 10 -3.39 4.65 18.66
N GLN A 11 -2.77 3.48 18.64
CA GLN A 11 -1.44 3.29 18.07
C GLN A 11 -1.43 3.46 16.54
N VAL A 12 -2.41 2.90 15.83
CA VAL A 12 -2.53 3.05 14.36
C VAL A 12 -2.70 4.53 13.98
N LEU A 13 -3.53 5.28 14.67
CA LEU A 13 -3.72 6.71 14.39
C LEU A 13 -2.48 7.56 14.73
N ALA A 14 -1.63 7.11 15.65
CA ALA A 14 -0.38 7.81 16.00
C ALA A 14 0.76 7.54 15.00
N GLU A 15 0.76 6.37 14.36
CA GLU A 15 1.83 5.93 13.45
C GLU A 15 1.56 6.25 11.97
N TRP A 16 0.28 6.41 11.59
CA TRP A 16 -0.13 6.69 10.20
C TRP A 16 -0.92 7.99 10.13
N PRO A 17 -0.68 8.82 9.13
CA PRO A 17 -1.41 10.08 8.95
C PRO A 17 -2.84 9.81 8.43
N LEU A 18 -3.67 9.20 9.27
CA LEU A 18 -5.08 8.95 9.02
C LEU A 18 -5.92 10.00 9.72
N ASP A 19 -6.93 10.54 9.04
CA ASP A 19 -7.88 11.47 9.65
C ASP A 19 -8.86 10.74 10.57
N GLU A 20 -9.35 9.56 10.13
CA GLU A 20 -10.33 8.79 10.88
C GLU A 20 -10.07 7.28 10.79
N GLN A 21 -10.47 6.54 11.82
CA GLN A 21 -10.52 5.08 11.81
C GLN A 21 -11.96 4.58 11.88
N ALA A 22 -12.35 3.72 10.95
CA ALA A 22 -13.63 3.04 10.96
C ALA A 22 -13.66 1.89 11.96
N ALA A 23 -14.86 1.61 12.48
CA ALA A 23 -15.09 0.51 13.41
C ALA A 23 -15.07 -0.85 12.70
N ASP A 24 -15.66 -0.91 11.53
CA ASP A 24 -15.79 -2.07 10.64
C ASP A 24 -16.00 -1.59 9.19
N LEU A 25 -16.21 -2.55 8.28
CA LEU A 25 -16.38 -2.25 6.86
C LEU A 25 -17.64 -1.43 6.57
N ASP A 26 -18.74 -1.68 7.29
CA ASP A 26 -20.01 -0.94 7.08
C ASP A 26 -19.86 0.52 7.49
N ASP A 27 -19.23 0.79 8.63
CA ASP A 27 -18.88 2.14 9.08
C ASP A 27 -17.94 2.85 8.10
N ALA A 28 -16.91 2.13 7.58
CA ALA A 28 -16.01 2.70 6.57
C ALA A 28 -16.75 3.14 5.31
N LEU A 29 -17.60 2.28 4.76
CA LEU A 29 -18.35 2.58 3.54
C LEU A 29 -19.37 3.70 3.75
N ALA A 30 -20.05 3.74 4.90
CA ALA A 30 -20.99 4.82 5.24
C ALA A 30 -20.28 6.18 5.33
N ARG A 31 -19.08 6.22 5.93
CA ARG A 31 -18.25 7.44 6.00
C ARG A 31 -17.79 7.88 4.62
N ILE A 32 -17.31 6.95 3.78
CA ILE A 32 -16.88 7.24 2.41
C ILE A 32 -18.04 7.86 1.62
N GLN A 33 -19.23 7.25 1.65
CA GLN A 33 -20.41 7.78 0.96
C GLN A 33 -20.77 9.19 1.42
N ARG A 34 -20.76 9.42 2.74
CA ARG A 34 -21.06 10.74 3.33
C ARG A 34 -20.04 11.78 2.87
N TYR A 35 -18.74 11.53 3.02
CA TYR A 35 -17.71 12.52 2.68
C TYR A 35 -17.61 12.75 1.18
N THR A 36 -17.87 11.74 0.35
CA THR A 36 -17.95 11.91 -1.10
C THR A 36 -19.11 12.82 -1.47
N ALA A 37 -20.30 12.66 -0.86
CA ALA A 37 -21.44 13.52 -1.08
C ALA A 37 -21.19 14.97 -0.59
N GLU A 38 -20.41 15.14 0.47
CA GLU A 38 -20.00 16.45 1.00
C GLU A 38 -18.83 17.08 0.21
N GLY A 39 -18.23 16.39 -0.75
CA GLY A 39 -17.02 16.84 -1.46
C GLY A 39 -15.79 16.97 -0.55
N LYS A 40 -15.73 16.24 0.54
CA LYS A 40 -14.70 16.35 1.58
C LYS A 40 -13.65 15.27 1.40
N ALA A 41 -12.38 15.67 1.23
CA ALA A 41 -11.23 14.76 1.17
C ALA A 41 -10.82 14.35 2.58
N ILE A 42 -10.97 13.05 2.90
CA ILE A 42 -10.67 12.46 4.21
C ILE A 42 -10.01 11.09 4.00
N SER A 43 -8.97 10.80 4.76
CA SER A 43 -8.36 9.47 4.82
C SER A 43 -9.05 8.62 5.91
N ILE A 44 -9.53 7.43 5.55
CA ILE A 44 -10.24 6.53 6.45
C ILE A 44 -9.47 5.21 6.55
N GLY A 45 -9.02 4.87 7.76
CA GLY A 45 -8.40 3.58 8.06
C GLY A 45 -9.41 2.54 8.47
N LEU A 46 -9.31 1.34 7.92
CA LEU A 46 -10.02 0.14 8.36
C LEU A 46 -9.01 -0.91 8.80
N LEU A 47 -9.09 -1.35 10.05
CA LEU A 47 -8.28 -2.47 10.52
C LEU A 47 -8.93 -3.80 10.10
N GLY A 48 -8.30 -4.51 9.17
CA GLY A 48 -8.79 -5.78 8.65
C GLY A 48 -7.73 -6.51 7.84
N ASN A 49 -8.00 -7.75 7.48
CA ASN A 49 -7.16 -8.50 6.56
C ASN A 49 -7.63 -8.24 5.12
N ALA A 50 -6.73 -7.86 4.23
CA ALA A 50 -7.08 -7.55 2.85
C ALA A 50 -7.68 -8.75 2.10
N ALA A 51 -7.23 -9.98 2.41
CA ALA A 51 -7.81 -11.20 1.84
C ALA A 51 -9.26 -11.48 2.32
N ASP A 52 -9.70 -10.85 3.40
CA ASP A 52 -11.08 -10.94 3.88
C ASP A 52 -11.93 -9.75 3.39
N VAL A 53 -11.35 -8.55 3.43
CA VAL A 53 -12.04 -7.29 3.12
C VAL A 53 -12.26 -7.08 1.62
N LEU A 54 -11.24 -7.32 0.78
CA LEU A 54 -11.34 -7.05 -0.65
C LEU A 54 -12.37 -7.93 -1.38
N PRO A 55 -12.47 -9.26 -1.12
CA PRO A 55 -13.53 -10.07 -1.72
C PRO A 55 -14.93 -9.58 -1.35
N GLU A 56 -15.16 -9.14 -0.11
CA GLU A 56 -16.46 -8.59 0.31
C GLU A 56 -16.74 -7.25 -0.38
N LEU A 57 -15.73 -6.39 -0.57
CA LEU A 57 -15.87 -5.17 -1.36
C LEU A 57 -16.21 -5.45 -2.83
N VAL A 58 -15.56 -6.44 -3.46
CA VAL A 58 -15.88 -6.90 -4.83
C VAL A 58 -17.34 -7.34 -4.91
N LYS A 59 -17.78 -8.17 -3.97
CA LYS A 59 -19.17 -8.65 -3.91
C LYS A 59 -20.16 -7.51 -3.80
N ARG A 60 -19.91 -6.54 -2.92
CA ARG A 60 -20.76 -5.35 -2.74
C ARG A 60 -20.78 -4.45 -3.98
N ALA A 61 -19.62 -4.22 -4.60
CA ALA A 61 -19.53 -3.43 -5.83
C ALA A 61 -20.30 -4.10 -6.99
N ARG A 62 -20.24 -5.42 -7.14
CA ARG A 62 -21.05 -6.19 -8.12
C ARG A 62 -22.54 -6.11 -7.85
N ALA A 63 -22.93 -5.98 -6.60
CA ALA A 63 -24.34 -5.81 -6.19
C ALA A 63 -24.84 -4.35 -6.33
N GLY A 64 -24.09 -3.46 -6.96
CA GLY A 64 -24.47 -2.06 -7.13
C GLY A 64 -24.09 -1.13 -5.98
N GLY A 65 -23.29 -1.61 -5.02
CA GLY A 65 -22.73 -0.79 -3.95
C GLY A 65 -21.60 0.13 -4.40
N LEU A 66 -20.91 0.73 -3.44
CA LEU A 66 -19.80 1.64 -3.68
C LEU A 66 -18.68 0.98 -4.51
N ARG A 67 -18.25 1.65 -5.57
CA ARG A 67 -17.14 1.25 -6.42
C ARG A 67 -15.96 2.18 -6.17
N PRO A 68 -14.76 1.67 -5.90
CA PRO A 68 -13.56 2.51 -5.80
C PRO A 68 -13.15 3.03 -7.19
N ASP A 69 -12.54 4.22 -7.24
CA ASP A 69 -11.98 4.80 -8.46
C ASP A 69 -10.62 4.20 -8.83
N LEU A 70 -9.91 3.66 -7.85
CA LEU A 70 -8.60 3.03 -7.97
C LEU A 70 -8.43 1.98 -6.88
N VAL A 71 -7.81 0.86 -7.23
CA VAL A 71 -7.35 -0.16 -6.28
C VAL A 71 -5.84 -0.28 -6.36
N THR A 72 -5.18 -0.20 -5.21
CA THR A 72 -3.73 -0.38 -5.11
C THR A 72 -3.38 -1.25 -3.90
N ASP A 73 -2.27 -1.98 -3.99
CA ASP A 73 -1.75 -2.78 -2.90
C ASP A 73 -0.32 -2.36 -2.52
N GLN A 74 -0.06 -2.28 -1.21
CA GLN A 74 1.26 -1.99 -0.63
C GLN A 74 1.63 -3.01 0.44
N THR A 75 1.05 -4.20 0.38
CA THR A 75 1.29 -5.28 1.35
C THR A 75 2.73 -5.79 1.27
N SER A 76 3.34 -6.12 2.39
CA SER A 76 4.73 -6.60 2.48
C SER A 76 4.83 -8.10 2.17
N ALA A 77 4.61 -8.51 0.92
CA ALA A 77 4.60 -9.92 0.49
C ALA A 77 6.00 -10.48 0.13
N HIS A 78 7.08 -9.72 0.33
CA HIS A 78 8.45 -10.23 0.17
C HIS A 78 8.84 -11.26 1.23
N ASP A 79 8.30 -11.14 2.43
CA ASP A 79 8.48 -12.07 3.53
C ASP A 79 7.12 -12.56 4.02
N LEU A 80 6.78 -13.78 3.64
CA LEU A 80 5.49 -14.40 4.00
C LEU A 80 5.40 -14.83 5.47
N VAL A 81 6.51 -14.83 6.21
CA VAL A 81 6.50 -15.10 7.65
C VAL A 81 6.19 -13.82 8.42
N ASN A 82 6.89 -12.74 8.11
CA ASN A 82 6.82 -11.51 8.90
C ASN A 82 5.98 -10.40 8.26
N GLY A 83 5.72 -10.48 6.96
CA GLY A 83 5.09 -9.38 6.19
C GLY A 83 3.61 -9.59 5.87
N TYR A 84 3.06 -10.80 5.98
CA TYR A 84 1.68 -11.08 5.59
C TYR A 84 0.93 -11.89 6.65
N LEU A 85 -0.12 -11.32 7.23
CA LEU A 85 -1.03 -12.00 8.16
C LEU A 85 -1.97 -12.93 7.37
N PRO A 86 -1.95 -14.27 7.58
CA PRO A 86 -2.88 -15.17 6.91
C PRO A 86 -4.34 -14.86 7.23
N SER A 87 -5.23 -15.05 6.23
CA SER A 87 -6.68 -14.92 6.43
C SER A 87 -7.17 -15.87 7.54
N GLY A 88 -8.06 -15.38 8.36
CA GLY A 88 -8.63 -16.12 9.51
C GLY A 88 -7.70 -16.25 10.72
N TRP A 89 -6.44 -15.79 10.65
CA TRP A 89 -5.54 -15.82 11.81
C TRP A 89 -5.65 -14.55 12.65
N SER A 90 -5.59 -14.72 13.98
CA SER A 90 -5.38 -13.60 14.87
C SER A 90 -3.91 -13.14 14.85
N VAL A 91 -3.67 -11.87 15.15
CA VAL A 91 -2.30 -11.32 15.31
C VAL A 91 -1.51 -12.12 16.35
N GLN A 92 -2.16 -12.61 17.41
CA GLN A 92 -1.50 -13.42 18.44
C GLN A 92 -1.03 -14.76 17.91
N GLN A 93 -1.86 -15.47 17.14
CA GLN A 93 -1.49 -16.72 16.48
C GLN A 93 -0.35 -16.52 15.50
N TRP A 94 -0.44 -15.47 14.68
CA TRP A 94 0.62 -15.13 13.72
C TRP A 94 1.96 -14.86 14.41
N ARG A 95 1.98 -14.04 15.47
CA ARG A 95 3.21 -13.77 16.25
C ARG A 95 3.79 -15.02 16.91
N ALA A 96 2.95 -15.91 17.41
CA ALA A 96 3.40 -17.17 17.97
C ALA A 96 4.07 -18.05 16.90
N ALA A 97 3.46 -18.14 15.71
CA ALA A 97 4.03 -18.90 14.59
C ALA A 97 5.31 -18.26 14.01
N GLN A 98 5.45 -16.93 14.06
CA GLN A 98 6.70 -16.24 13.68
C GLN A 98 7.86 -16.60 14.62
N ALA A 99 7.60 -16.82 15.90
CA ALA A 99 8.59 -17.11 16.90
C ALA A 99 9.01 -18.62 16.92
N ASP A 100 8.35 -19.46 16.13
CA ASP A 100 8.57 -20.90 16.07
C ASP A 100 8.92 -21.33 14.64
N ASP A 101 10.19 -21.56 14.38
CA ASP A 101 10.71 -21.95 13.06
C ASP A 101 10.04 -23.22 12.50
N THR A 102 9.55 -24.12 13.37
CA THR A 102 8.85 -25.33 12.94
C THR A 102 7.50 -25.03 12.27
N GLN A 103 6.92 -23.88 12.54
CA GLN A 103 5.65 -23.42 11.95
C GLN A 103 5.82 -22.59 10.69
N HIS A 104 7.05 -22.15 10.35
CA HIS A 104 7.27 -21.24 9.22
C HIS A 104 6.81 -21.81 7.87
N ALA A 105 6.91 -23.13 7.65
CA ALA A 105 6.43 -23.74 6.40
C ALA A 105 4.89 -23.65 6.29
N ALA A 106 4.19 -23.97 7.37
CA ALA A 106 2.73 -23.86 7.42
C ALA A 106 2.27 -22.41 7.34
N LEU A 107 2.97 -21.49 8.00
CA LEU A 107 2.70 -20.05 7.97
C LEU A 107 2.87 -19.49 6.55
N ARG A 108 3.97 -19.80 5.84
CA ARG A 108 4.19 -19.40 4.45
C ARG A 108 3.07 -19.90 3.53
N LEU A 109 2.65 -21.16 3.69
CA LEU A 109 1.56 -21.71 2.89
C LEU A 109 0.23 -21.00 3.16
N ALA A 110 -0.09 -20.71 4.42
CA ALA A 110 -1.30 -19.99 4.80
C ALA A 110 -1.28 -18.53 4.29
N ALA A 111 -0.14 -17.84 4.39
CA ALA A 111 0.06 -16.50 3.86
C ALA A 111 -0.06 -16.47 2.33
N ALA A 112 0.54 -17.43 1.62
CA ALA A 112 0.46 -17.53 0.15
C ALA A 112 -1.00 -17.74 -0.33
N ARG A 113 -1.79 -18.54 0.38
CA ARG A 113 -3.24 -18.66 0.10
C ARG A 113 -3.98 -17.34 0.29
N GLY A 114 -3.65 -16.59 1.34
CA GLY A 114 -4.19 -15.24 1.55
C GLY A 114 -3.83 -14.31 0.41
N CYS A 115 -2.56 -14.30 -0.03
CA CYS A 115 -2.11 -13.52 -1.19
C CYS A 115 -2.87 -13.90 -2.46
N ALA A 116 -3.14 -15.18 -2.70
CA ALA A 116 -3.91 -15.63 -3.85
C ALA A 116 -5.35 -15.07 -3.84
N VAL A 117 -6.03 -15.12 -2.71
CA VAL A 117 -7.37 -14.54 -2.54
C VAL A 117 -7.36 -13.02 -2.73
N HIS A 118 -6.36 -12.35 -2.16
CA HIS A 118 -6.16 -10.90 -2.30
C HIS A 118 -5.98 -10.49 -3.77
N VAL A 119 -5.05 -11.14 -4.48
CA VAL A 119 -4.78 -10.87 -5.90
C VAL A 119 -5.99 -11.21 -6.76
N GLN A 120 -6.72 -12.28 -6.48
CA GLN A 120 -7.95 -12.60 -7.20
C GLN A 120 -8.99 -11.47 -7.06
N ALA A 121 -9.16 -10.91 -5.86
CA ALA A 121 -10.05 -9.77 -5.67
C ALA A 121 -9.58 -8.52 -6.43
N MET A 122 -8.27 -8.28 -6.53
CA MET A 122 -7.72 -7.19 -7.37
C MET A 122 -8.02 -7.42 -8.85
N LEU A 123 -7.88 -8.65 -9.37
CA LEU A 123 -8.26 -9.02 -10.74
C LEU A 123 -9.76 -8.82 -10.99
N ASP A 124 -10.58 -9.14 -10.00
CA ASP A 124 -12.02 -8.92 -10.07
C ASP A 124 -12.39 -7.43 -10.17
N PHE A 125 -11.69 -6.55 -9.45
CA PHE A 125 -11.85 -5.10 -9.61
C PHE A 125 -11.42 -4.63 -11.00
N GLN A 126 -10.28 -5.12 -11.51
CA GLN A 126 -9.85 -4.82 -12.86
C GLN A 126 -10.88 -5.26 -13.91
N ALA A 127 -11.45 -6.46 -13.75
CA ALA A 127 -12.49 -6.98 -14.65
C ALA A 127 -13.76 -6.12 -14.64
N MET A 128 -14.02 -5.38 -13.55
CA MET A 128 -15.08 -4.37 -13.49
C MET A 128 -14.71 -3.02 -14.11
N GLY A 129 -13.52 -2.91 -14.74
CA GLY A 129 -13.02 -1.68 -15.34
C GLY A 129 -12.46 -0.68 -14.33
N ILE A 130 -12.14 -1.11 -13.10
CA ILE A 130 -11.52 -0.26 -12.10
C ILE A 130 -10.00 -0.32 -12.25
N PRO A 131 -9.29 0.82 -12.41
CA PRO A 131 -7.84 0.83 -12.45
C PRO A 131 -7.25 0.14 -11.23
N THR A 132 -6.41 -0.86 -11.47
CA THR A 132 -5.85 -1.71 -10.42
C THR A 132 -4.36 -1.86 -10.62
N VAL A 133 -3.57 -1.65 -9.57
CA VAL A 133 -2.10 -1.76 -9.61
C VAL A 133 -1.54 -2.30 -8.30
N ASP A 134 -0.42 -2.99 -8.35
CA ASP A 134 0.38 -3.25 -7.16
C ASP A 134 1.59 -2.29 -7.07
N TYR A 135 2.15 -2.15 -5.90
CA TYR A 135 3.31 -1.28 -5.66
C TYR A 135 4.66 -2.01 -5.79
N GLY A 136 4.69 -3.21 -6.36
CA GLY A 136 5.93 -3.99 -6.57
C GLY A 136 6.41 -4.72 -5.32
N ASN A 137 5.51 -5.25 -4.53
CA ASN A 137 5.74 -5.92 -3.25
C ASN A 137 5.79 -7.45 -3.33
N ASN A 138 5.91 -8.01 -4.53
CA ASN A 138 5.97 -9.44 -4.83
C ASN A 138 4.64 -10.23 -4.66
N ILE A 139 3.53 -9.59 -4.33
CA ILE A 139 2.27 -10.29 -4.05
C ILE A 139 1.74 -11.07 -5.27
N ARG A 140 1.92 -10.54 -6.49
CA ARG A 140 1.50 -11.21 -7.73
C ARG A 140 2.29 -12.48 -8.00
N GLN A 141 3.61 -12.49 -7.72
CA GLN A 141 4.41 -13.70 -7.87
C GLN A 141 3.98 -14.76 -6.86
N VAL A 142 3.77 -14.38 -5.61
CA VAL A 142 3.28 -15.29 -4.58
C VAL A 142 1.92 -15.89 -4.96
N ALA A 143 1.01 -15.08 -5.51
CA ALA A 143 -0.29 -15.54 -5.97
C ALA A 143 -0.19 -16.48 -7.18
N LEU A 144 0.72 -16.20 -8.13
CA LEU A 144 1.00 -17.09 -9.27
C LEU A 144 1.49 -18.46 -8.78
N ASP A 145 2.45 -18.48 -7.86
CA ASP A 145 3.00 -19.69 -7.26
C ASP A 145 1.92 -20.47 -6.45
N ALA A 146 0.92 -19.75 -5.93
CA ALA A 146 -0.24 -20.32 -5.24
C ALA A 146 -1.41 -20.70 -6.18
N GLY A 147 -1.23 -20.62 -7.51
CA GLY A 147 -2.17 -21.11 -8.52
C GLY A 147 -3.05 -20.08 -9.22
N VAL A 148 -2.85 -18.78 -8.99
CA VAL A 148 -3.55 -17.70 -9.74
C VAL A 148 -2.81 -17.45 -11.05
N ALA A 149 -3.16 -18.20 -12.10
CA ALA A 149 -2.43 -18.21 -13.37
C ALA A 149 -2.33 -16.82 -14.05
N ASN A 150 -3.31 -15.96 -13.84
CA ASN A 150 -3.41 -14.63 -14.42
C ASN A 150 -3.03 -13.50 -13.44
N ALA A 151 -2.24 -13.80 -12.39
CA ALA A 151 -1.88 -12.84 -11.35
C ALA A 151 -1.19 -11.56 -11.88
N PHE A 152 -0.62 -11.59 -13.08
CA PHE A 152 0.06 -10.47 -13.72
C PHE A 152 -0.80 -9.71 -14.76
N ASP A 153 -2.09 -10.01 -14.88
CA ASP A 153 -2.95 -9.33 -15.86
C ASP A 153 -3.18 -7.86 -15.52
N PHE A 154 -3.06 -7.45 -14.23
CA PHE A 154 -2.98 -6.04 -13.89
C PHE A 154 -1.52 -5.58 -13.70
N PRO A 155 -1.19 -4.33 -14.07
CA PRO A 155 0.18 -3.85 -14.05
C PRO A 155 0.68 -3.53 -12.64
N GLY A 156 2.01 -3.50 -12.47
CA GLY A 156 2.62 -2.84 -11.33
C GLY A 156 2.56 -1.32 -11.45
N PHE A 157 2.54 -0.62 -10.33
CA PHE A 157 2.50 0.86 -10.27
C PHE A 157 3.67 1.51 -11.00
N VAL A 158 4.87 0.94 -10.88
CA VAL A 158 6.08 1.47 -11.53
C VAL A 158 5.96 1.47 -13.05
N PRO A 159 5.66 0.34 -13.74
CA PRO A 159 5.50 0.35 -15.19
C PRO A 159 4.26 1.15 -15.65
N ALA A 160 3.17 1.16 -14.89
CA ALA A 160 1.94 1.84 -15.27
C ALA A 160 2.05 3.37 -15.20
N TYR A 161 2.65 3.90 -14.12
CA TYR A 161 2.64 5.34 -13.84
C TYR A 161 4.02 5.95 -13.69
N VAL A 162 4.92 5.32 -12.92
CA VAL A 162 6.20 5.93 -12.56
C VAL A 162 7.13 6.02 -13.76
N ARG A 163 7.32 4.91 -14.49
CA ARG A 163 8.22 4.86 -15.65
C ARG A 163 7.84 5.86 -16.74
N PRO A 164 6.57 5.95 -17.20
CA PRO A 164 6.17 6.94 -18.20
C PRO A 164 6.40 8.39 -17.75
N LEU A 165 6.25 8.69 -16.47
CA LEU A 165 6.51 10.01 -15.92
C LEU A 165 8.01 10.31 -15.86
N PHE A 166 8.81 9.36 -15.40
CA PHE A 166 10.28 9.51 -15.33
C PHE A 166 10.90 9.69 -16.70
N CYS A 167 10.42 8.98 -17.73
CA CYS A 167 10.86 9.15 -19.11
C CYS A 167 10.58 10.57 -19.66
N ARG A 168 9.66 11.30 -19.03
CA ARG A 168 9.33 12.71 -19.36
C ARG A 168 10.02 13.72 -18.42
N GLY A 169 10.96 13.28 -17.60
CA GLY A 169 11.61 14.12 -16.59
C GLY A 169 10.69 14.55 -15.45
N LYS A 170 9.58 13.84 -15.22
CA LYS A 170 8.62 14.11 -14.14
C LYS A 170 8.69 13.02 -13.10
N GLY A 171 8.77 13.38 -11.83
CA GLY A 171 8.68 12.41 -10.75
C GLY A 171 9.45 12.81 -9.51
N PRO A 172 9.29 12.07 -8.41
CA PRO A 172 10.10 12.21 -7.22
C PRO A 172 11.46 11.56 -7.45
N PHE A 173 12.39 12.26 -8.08
CA PHE A 173 13.77 11.81 -8.18
C PHE A 173 14.42 11.88 -6.80
N ARG A 174 15.07 10.80 -6.39
CA ARG A 174 15.83 10.72 -5.14
C ARG A 174 17.25 10.31 -5.45
N TRP A 175 18.21 11.04 -4.90
CA TRP A 175 19.61 10.68 -4.94
C TRP A 175 20.20 10.69 -3.54
N VAL A 176 21.26 9.95 -3.36
CA VAL A 176 21.98 9.83 -2.09
C VAL A 176 23.45 10.15 -2.30
N ALA A 177 24.08 10.76 -1.30
CA ALA A 177 25.51 10.95 -1.27
C ALA A 177 26.19 9.64 -0.85
N LEU A 178 26.83 8.94 -1.77
CA LEU A 178 27.61 7.73 -1.45
C LEU A 178 28.81 8.02 -0.55
N SER A 179 29.33 9.26 -0.60
CA SER A 179 30.38 9.77 0.31
C SER A 179 29.90 9.91 1.76
N GLY A 180 28.58 9.96 2.00
CA GLY A 180 28.00 10.35 3.29
C GLY A 180 28.04 11.85 3.56
N ASP A 181 28.61 12.65 2.66
CA ASP A 181 28.69 14.12 2.80
C ASP A 181 27.39 14.78 2.29
N PRO A 182 26.62 15.48 3.17
CA PRO A 182 25.42 16.20 2.75
C PRO A 182 25.67 17.27 1.66
N GLU A 183 26.90 17.76 1.53
CA GLU A 183 27.25 18.76 0.53
C GLU A 183 27.12 18.22 -0.91
N ASP A 184 27.35 16.93 -1.12
CA ASP A 184 27.16 16.29 -2.42
C ASP A 184 25.68 16.29 -2.85
N ILE A 185 24.73 16.16 -1.91
CA ILE A 185 23.30 16.33 -2.19
C ILE A 185 23.00 17.76 -2.62
N ARG A 186 23.57 18.78 -1.92
CA ARG A 186 23.37 20.19 -2.26
C ARG A 186 23.91 20.53 -3.65
N LYS A 187 25.10 19.99 -4.00
CA LYS A 187 25.69 20.14 -5.34
C LYS A 187 24.81 19.51 -6.42
N THR A 188 24.27 18.32 -6.16
CA THR A 188 23.36 17.63 -7.09
C THR A 188 22.06 18.41 -7.26
N ASP A 189 21.48 18.91 -6.17
CA ASP A 189 20.27 19.76 -6.21
C ASP A 189 20.51 21.06 -6.98
N ALA A 190 21.65 21.70 -6.78
CA ALA A 190 22.03 22.92 -7.50
C ALA A 190 22.19 22.65 -9.00
N LYS A 191 22.87 21.56 -9.36
CA LYS A 191 23.07 21.15 -10.76
C LYS A 191 21.74 20.80 -11.44
N MET A 192 20.83 20.14 -10.73
CA MET A 192 19.50 19.84 -11.24
C MET A 192 18.72 21.13 -11.57
N LYS A 193 18.76 22.13 -10.69
CA LYS A 193 18.12 23.44 -10.94
C LYS A 193 18.71 24.18 -12.14
N GLU A 194 20.03 24.10 -12.30
CA GLU A 194 20.74 24.66 -13.46
C GLU A 194 20.29 24.00 -14.78
N LEU A 195 20.18 22.66 -14.79
CA LEU A 195 19.82 21.90 -15.99
C LEU A 195 18.33 22.00 -16.36
N PHE A 196 17.46 22.21 -15.38
CA PHE A 196 15.99 22.25 -15.56
C PHE A 196 15.38 23.54 -14.99
N PRO A 197 15.79 24.74 -15.42
CA PRO A 197 15.42 26.01 -14.79
C PRO A 197 13.92 26.30 -14.82
N HIS A 198 13.18 25.72 -15.77
CA HIS A 198 11.74 25.95 -15.94
C HIS A 198 10.84 24.92 -15.22
N ASN A 199 11.43 23.93 -14.53
CA ASN A 199 10.68 22.88 -13.88
C ASN A 199 10.47 23.15 -12.36
N ALA A 200 9.53 24.05 -12.04
CA ALA A 200 9.23 24.42 -10.66
C ALA A 200 8.81 23.23 -9.76
N GLY A 201 8.18 22.20 -10.34
CA GLY A 201 7.81 20.99 -9.63
C GLY A 201 9.03 20.20 -9.16
N LEU A 202 10.02 20.04 -10.03
CA LEU A 202 11.27 19.36 -9.73
C LEU A 202 12.07 20.11 -8.67
N HIS A 203 12.08 21.46 -8.71
CA HIS A 203 12.74 22.30 -7.71
C HIS A 203 12.13 22.13 -6.30
N ARG A 204 10.81 21.96 -6.17
CA ARG A 204 10.16 21.71 -4.87
C ARG A 204 10.56 20.36 -4.27
N VAL A 205 10.67 19.34 -5.08
CA VAL A 205 11.08 18.00 -4.60
C VAL A 205 12.49 18.04 -4.02
N ALA A 206 13.42 18.70 -4.69
CA ALA A 206 14.79 18.88 -4.21
C ALA A 206 14.83 19.58 -2.84
N LEU A 207 14.07 20.67 -2.66
CA LEU A 207 14.01 21.41 -1.40
C LEU A 207 13.46 20.60 -0.22
N LEU A 208 12.46 19.72 -0.46
CA LEU A 208 11.88 18.86 0.56
C LEU A 208 12.87 17.79 1.04
N GLN A 209 13.75 17.30 0.17
CA GLN A 209 14.78 16.33 0.54
C GLN A 209 15.88 16.91 1.45
N CYS A 210 16.24 18.18 1.27
CA CYS A 210 17.21 18.86 2.12
C CYS A 210 16.66 19.11 3.54
N ASN A 211 15.37 19.43 3.68
CA ASN A 211 14.77 19.76 4.98
C ASN A 211 14.47 18.52 5.85
N ALA A 212 14.33 17.33 5.27
CA ALA A 212 14.01 16.10 6.00
C ALA A 212 15.18 15.51 6.80
N ARG A 213 16.39 16.12 6.78
CA ARG A 213 17.61 15.59 7.40
C ARG A 213 18.39 16.58 8.27
N GLN A 214 17.74 17.56 8.88
CA GLN A 214 18.37 18.26 10.00
C GLN A 214 18.06 17.47 11.28
N PRO A 215 19.06 16.85 11.95
CA PRO A 215 18.87 16.39 13.31
C PRO A 215 18.66 17.61 14.19
N ALA A 216 17.68 17.48 15.09
CA ALA A 216 17.45 18.43 16.17
C ALA A 216 18.62 18.46 17.15
#